data_b7ed4e74b93037ff452f121edcffadfd
#
_entry.id   b7ed4e74b93037ff452f121edcffadfd
#
_cell.length_a   1.000
_cell.length_b   1.000
_cell.length_c   1.000
_cell.angle_alpha   90.00
_cell.angle_beta   90.00
_cell.angle_gamma   90.00
#
_symmetry.space_group_name_H-M   'P 1'
#
loop_
_entity.id
_entity.type
_entity.pdbx_description
1 polymer ?
#
loop_
_entity_poly.entity_id
_entity_poly.type
_entity_poly.pdbx_seq_one_letter_code
_entity_poly.pdbx_strand_id
1 'polypeptide(L)'
;MQKVRSIQVLRGLAALGVVVCHATDFPLGAAGVDIFFVISGFIISQVMLARTPREFAVDRLKRIYPIYWLMAAPWVLAAASAGILPLDRLVATITLWPIVGGYARPVLLPAWTLCYEMLFYAAVTVGLATGRWRLILAAFATCFVAEFFVGSALLSYLGNPLILEFLMGVAIGRLAVNDWLVAALFVLACVMLALSPAYQFYDMAVEISGMIALSRVWWWGLPAAAIVLFALRLEREADFPRPLVYLGDVSYSLYLVHTLVMVPLETWSPLLKVALAVLAGIAVHEIFEKRLLKFRANRKLRTVLVQAG
;
A
#
# COMPACT_ATOMS: atom_id res chain seq x y z
N MET A 1 1.92 -1.08 20.42
CA MET A 1 3.05 -1.64 19.66
C MET A 1 4.14 -0.59 19.57
N GLN A 2 5.34 -0.92 19.93
CA GLN A 2 6.49 -0.02 19.77
C GLN A 2 6.73 0.20 18.28
N LYS A 3 7.10 1.42 17.90
CA LYS A 3 7.32 1.80 16.50
C LYS A 3 8.61 1.17 16.00
N VAL A 4 8.55 0.32 14.98
CA VAL A 4 9.72 -0.29 14.34
C VAL A 4 10.33 0.75 13.41
N ARG A 5 11.51 1.27 13.75
CA ARG A 5 12.17 2.39 13.05
C ARG A 5 12.63 2.01 11.66
N SER A 6 13.21 0.83 11.49
CA SER A 6 13.64 0.30 10.18
C SER A 6 12.49 0.23 9.18
N ILE A 7 11.31 -0.22 9.63
CA ILE A 7 10.10 -0.25 8.79
C ILE A 7 9.64 1.16 8.42
N GLN A 8 9.77 2.14 9.32
CA GLN A 8 9.46 3.54 8.95
C GLN A 8 10.44 4.06 7.90
N VAL A 9 11.73 3.84 8.08
CA VAL A 9 12.73 4.23 7.07
C VAL A 9 12.39 3.59 5.71
N LEU A 10 12.14 2.29 5.71
CA LEU A 10 11.80 1.57 4.48
C LEU A 10 10.52 2.11 3.80
N ARG A 11 9.49 2.44 4.58
CA ARG A 11 8.28 3.10 4.07
C ARG A 11 8.58 4.46 3.43
N GLY A 12 9.44 5.25 4.07
CA GLY A 12 9.87 6.55 3.55
C GLY A 12 10.59 6.42 2.22
N LEU A 13 11.54 5.46 2.13
CA LEU A 13 12.29 5.18 0.91
C LEU A 13 11.38 4.63 -0.20
N ALA A 14 10.44 3.75 0.14
CA ALA A 14 9.47 3.20 -0.80
C ALA A 14 8.56 4.31 -1.39
N ALA A 15 8.04 5.22 -0.55
CA ALA A 15 7.26 6.37 -1.01
C ALA A 15 8.09 7.28 -1.91
N LEU A 16 9.34 7.58 -1.52
CA LEU A 16 10.24 8.41 -2.32
C LEU A 16 10.57 7.74 -3.66
N GLY A 17 10.79 6.41 -3.69
CA GLY A 17 10.98 5.65 -4.92
C GLY A 17 9.80 5.82 -5.89
N VAL A 18 8.55 5.69 -5.41
CA VAL A 18 7.35 5.92 -6.22
C VAL A 18 7.29 7.37 -6.73
N VAL A 19 7.62 8.35 -5.89
CA VAL A 19 7.66 9.77 -6.29
C VAL A 19 8.70 10.00 -7.38
N VAL A 20 9.91 9.45 -7.22
CA VAL A 20 10.97 9.54 -8.25
C VAL A 20 10.54 8.86 -9.55
N CYS A 21 9.91 7.67 -9.47
CA CYS A 21 9.37 6.97 -10.61
C CYS A 21 8.41 7.85 -11.44
N HIS A 22 7.49 8.56 -10.80
CA HIS A 22 6.55 9.45 -11.48
C HIS A 22 7.15 10.79 -11.92
N ALA A 23 8.31 11.17 -11.38
CA ALA A 23 9.01 12.40 -11.77
C ALA A 23 10.02 12.19 -12.90
N THR A 24 10.44 10.94 -13.12
CA THR A 24 11.54 10.55 -14.03
C THR A 24 11.17 9.28 -14.80
N ASP A 25 12.01 8.88 -15.75
CA ASP A 25 11.90 7.58 -16.44
C ASP A 25 12.62 6.45 -15.67
N PHE A 26 12.37 6.36 -14.36
CA PHE A 26 12.94 5.33 -13.49
C PHE A 26 11.87 4.35 -12.97
N PRO A 27 11.39 3.40 -13.81
CA PRO A 27 10.24 2.55 -13.50
C PRO A 27 10.44 1.65 -12.28
N LEU A 28 11.69 1.29 -11.93
CA LEU A 28 11.99 0.47 -10.77
C LEU A 28 11.53 1.11 -9.44
N GLY A 29 11.41 2.44 -9.39
CA GLY A 29 10.85 3.13 -8.23
C GLY A 29 9.43 2.70 -7.88
N ALA A 30 8.66 2.18 -8.85
CA ALA A 30 7.32 1.64 -8.63
C ALA A 30 7.31 0.35 -7.78
N ALA A 31 8.45 -0.36 -7.64
CA ALA A 31 8.60 -1.48 -6.70
C ALA A 31 8.43 -1.05 -5.23
N GLY A 32 8.44 0.26 -4.94
CA GLY A 32 8.03 0.79 -3.64
C GLY A 32 6.62 0.38 -3.23
N VAL A 33 5.71 0.14 -4.18
CA VAL A 33 4.35 -0.36 -3.92
C VAL A 33 4.39 -1.76 -3.35
N ASP A 34 5.21 -2.64 -3.92
CA ASP A 34 5.37 -4.04 -3.49
C ASP A 34 5.92 -4.10 -2.05
N ILE A 35 6.87 -3.20 -1.73
CA ILE A 35 7.35 -3.01 -0.36
C ILE A 35 6.21 -2.59 0.58
N PHE A 36 5.31 -1.69 0.16
CA PHE A 36 4.16 -1.29 0.98
C PHE A 36 3.19 -2.44 1.21
N PHE A 37 2.91 -3.30 0.23
CA PHE A 37 2.04 -4.44 0.39
C PHE A 37 2.62 -5.45 1.39
N VAL A 38 3.90 -5.78 1.29
CA VAL A 38 4.57 -6.65 2.26
C VAL A 38 4.57 -6.02 3.66
N ILE A 39 4.90 -4.73 3.80
CA ILE A 39 4.85 -4.04 5.10
C ILE A 39 3.42 -4.04 5.67
N SER A 40 2.39 -3.82 4.84
CA SER A 40 0.99 -3.88 5.28
C SER A 40 0.64 -5.26 5.82
N GLY A 41 1.02 -6.33 5.15
CA GLY A 41 0.85 -7.70 5.63
C GLY A 41 1.56 -7.95 6.96
N PHE A 42 2.82 -7.50 7.10
CA PHE A 42 3.58 -7.60 8.34
C PHE A 42 2.90 -6.86 9.50
N ILE A 43 2.52 -5.59 9.31
CA ILE A 43 1.85 -4.80 10.36
C ILE A 43 0.52 -5.45 10.76
N ILE A 44 -0.26 -5.94 9.81
CA ILE A 44 -1.52 -6.61 10.07
C ILE A 44 -1.32 -7.88 10.89
N SER A 45 -0.31 -8.69 10.59
CA SER A 45 0.01 -9.90 11.35
C SER A 45 0.27 -9.62 12.84
N GLN A 46 0.80 -8.42 13.16
CA GLN A 46 1.11 -8.01 14.54
C GLN A 46 -0.10 -7.49 15.32
N VAL A 47 -1.16 -7.04 14.63
CA VAL A 47 -2.29 -6.36 15.29
C VAL A 47 -3.62 -7.11 15.19
N MET A 48 -3.78 -8.00 14.20
CA MET A 48 -5.07 -8.61 13.89
C MET A 48 -5.62 -9.47 15.04
N LEU A 49 -4.78 -10.28 15.70
CA LEU A 49 -5.22 -11.21 16.76
C LEU A 49 -5.61 -10.51 18.07
N ALA A 50 -5.19 -9.25 18.25
CA ALA A 50 -5.54 -8.45 19.43
C ALA A 50 -6.81 -7.59 19.21
N ARG A 51 -7.57 -7.84 18.14
CA ARG A 51 -8.74 -7.03 17.75
C ARG A 51 -9.94 -7.91 17.44
N THR A 52 -11.13 -7.41 17.76
CA THR A 52 -12.35 -7.96 17.20
C THR A 52 -12.43 -7.63 15.70
N PRO A 53 -13.19 -8.42 14.89
CA PRO A 53 -13.35 -8.14 13.45
C PRO A 53 -13.84 -6.71 13.17
N ARG A 54 -14.80 -6.22 13.96
CA ARG A 54 -15.36 -4.86 13.85
C ARG A 54 -14.33 -3.79 14.19
N GLU A 55 -13.57 -3.95 15.29
CA GLU A 55 -12.53 -3.00 15.67
C GLU A 55 -11.44 -2.92 14.60
N PHE A 56 -11.02 -4.08 14.09
CA PHE A 56 -10.04 -4.14 13.00
C PHE A 56 -10.53 -3.38 11.78
N ALA A 57 -11.72 -3.70 11.25
CA ALA A 57 -12.28 -3.05 10.08
C ALA A 57 -12.40 -1.52 10.27
N VAL A 58 -12.98 -1.08 11.38
CA VAL A 58 -13.17 0.35 11.69
C VAL A 58 -11.83 1.09 11.82
N ASP A 59 -10.83 0.48 12.45
CA ASP A 59 -9.49 1.08 12.59
C ASP A 59 -8.82 1.25 11.21
N ARG A 60 -9.00 0.27 10.28
CA ARG A 60 -8.47 0.36 8.91
C ARG A 60 -9.19 1.41 8.08
N LEU A 61 -10.52 1.42 8.06
CA LEU A 61 -11.31 2.43 7.36
C LEU A 61 -10.95 3.85 7.82
N LYS A 62 -10.89 4.09 9.13
CA LYS A 62 -10.49 5.37 9.68
C LYS A 62 -9.05 5.76 9.32
N ARG A 63 -8.15 4.80 9.11
CA ARG A 63 -6.77 5.08 8.73
C ARG A 63 -6.68 5.57 7.28
N ILE A 64 -7.40 4.92 6.36
CA ILE A 64 -7.25 5.14 4.92
C ILE A 64 -8.13 6.30 4.45
N TYR A 65 -9.44 6.22 4.65
CA TYR A 65 -10.40 7.08 3.96
C TYR A 65 -10.26 8.59 4.20
N PRO A 66 -10.00 9.11 5.41
CA PRO A 66 -10.05 10.56 5.62
C PRO A 66 -8.99 11.33 4.82
N ILE A 67 -7.75 10.84 4.79
CA ILE A 67 -6.68 11.47 4.00
C ILE A 67 -6.85 11.16 2.52
N TYR A 68 -7.26 9.93 2.20
CA TYR A 68 -7.54 9.54 0.83
C TYR A 68 -8.62 10.43 0.18
N TRP A 69 -9.78 10.60 0.81
CA TRP A 69 -10.85 11.45 0.26
C TRP A 69 -10.41 12.92 0.15
N LEU A 70 -9.65 13.43 1.13
CA LEU A 70 -9.09 14.78 1.07
C LEU A 70 -8.21 14.96 -0.17
N MET A 71 -7.39 13.96 -0.52
CA MET A 71 -6.50 14.02 -1.69
C MET A 71 -7.22 13.67 -3.00
N ALA A 72 -8.29 12.88 -2.97
CA ALA A 72 -9.08 12.57 -4.15
C ALA A 72 -10.05 13.69 -4.55
N ALA A 73 -10.50 14.52 -3.58
CA ALA A 73 -11.48 15.57 -3.83
C ALA A 73 -11.08 16.57 -4.94
N PRO A 74 -9.85 17.10 -5.03
CA PRO A 74 -9.45 17.98 -6.12
C PRO A 74 -9.57 17.32 -7.51
N TRP A 75 -9.22 16.04 -7.61
CA TRP A 75 -9.34 15.27 -8.85
C TRP A 75 -10.78 15.03 -9.25
N VAL A 76 -11.65 14.70 -8.28
CA VAL A 76 -13.09 14.55 -8.51
C VAL A 76 -13.69 15.86 -9.01
N LEU A 77 -13.37 16.98 -8.35
CA LEU A 77 -13.86 18.30 -8.75
C LEU A 77 -13.38 18.67 -10.16
N ALA A 78 -12.09 18.47 -10.46
CA ALA A 78 -11.54 18.75 -11.79
C ALA A 78 -12.19 17.88 -12.88
N ALA A 79 -12.35 16.58 -12.65
CA ALA A 79 -12.98 15.68 -13.61
C ALA A 79 -14.49 15.97 -13.80
N ALA A 80 -15.19 16.34 -12.73
CA ALA A 80 -16.60 16.72 -12.78
C ALA A 80 -16.80 18.04 -13.53
N SER A 81 -15.96 19.06 -13.27
CA SER A 81 -16.04 20.35 -13.97
C SER A 81 -15.71 20.23 -15.46
N ALA A 82 -14.86 19.27 -15.82
CA ALA A 82 -14.54 18.97 -17.23
C ALA A 82 -15.59 18.06 -17.90
N GLY A 83 -16.60 17.58 -17.19
CA GLY A 83 -17.63 16.66 -17.74
C GLY A 83 -17.13 15.27 -18.08
N ILE A 84 -15.97 14.85 -17.52
CA ILE A 84 -15.29 13.58 -17.82
C ILE A 84 -15.29 12.60 -16.66
N LEU A 85 -16.19 12.77 -15.68
CA LEU A 85 -16.31 11.89 -14.52
C LEU A 85 -17.51 10.93 -14.68
N PRO A 86 -17.31 9.71 -15.21
CA PRO A 86 -18.36 8.72 -15.29
C PRO A 86 -18.70 8.16 -13.90
N LEU A 87 -19.93 7.68 -13.75
CA LEU A 87 -20.48 7.24 -12.45
C LEU A 87 -19.69 6.07 -11.84
N ASP A 88 -19.27 5.13 -12.66
CA ASP A 88 -18.46 3.97 -12.24
C ASP A 88 -17.14 4.40 -11.60
N ARG A 89 -16.41 5.36 -12.21
CA ARG A 89 -15.19 5.93 -11.63
C ARG A 89 -15.45 6.71 -10.35
N LEU A 90 -16.56 7.44 -10.27
CA LEU A 90 -16.96 8.14 -9.04
C LEU A 90 -17.20 7.14 -7.90
N VAL A 91 -17.97 6.07 -8.17
CA VAL A 91 -18.24 5.01 -7.19
C VAL A 91 -16.95 4.32 -6.76
N ALA A 92 -16.08 3.94 -7.71
CA ALA A 92 -14.77 3.35 -7.41
C ALA A 92 -13.90 4.29 -6.56
N THR A 93 -13.94 5.60 -6.82
CA THR A 93 -13.21 6.61 -6.05
C THR A 93 -13.75 6.74 -4.63
N ILE A 94 -15.07 6.75 -4.44
CA ILE A 94 -15.65 6.88 -3.10
C ILE A 94 -15.40 5.63 -2.26
N THR A 95 -15.55 4.45 -2.87
CA THR A 95 -15.58 3.17 -2.15
C THR A 95 -14.26 2.40 -2.11
N LEU A 96 -13.29 2.75 -2.97
CA LEU A 96 -12.10 1.94 -3.26
C LEU A 96 -12.45 0.51 -3.72
N TRP A 97 -13.63 0.35 -4.34
CA TRP A 97 -14.09 -0.88 -4.97
C TRP A 97 -14.10 -0.66 -6.48
N PRO A 98 -13.14 -1.25 -7.23
CA PRO A 98 -12.94 -0.91 -8.64
C PRO A 98 -13.86 -1.69 -9.60
N ILE A 99 -14.73 -2.57 -9.11
CA ILE A 99 -15.59 -3.39 -9.95
C ILE A 99 -17.01 -2.80 -9.98
N VAL A 100 -17.29 -1.99 -10.98
CA VAL A 100 -18.57 -1.28 -11.17
C VAL A 100 -18.97 -1.40 -12.64
N GLY A 101 -19.65 -2.49 -13.01
CA GLY A 101 -20.00 -2.78 -14.42
C GLY A 101 -18.83 -3.21 -15.30
N GLY A 102 -17.65 -3.33 -14.72
CA GLY A 102 -16.34 -3.64 -15.31
C GLY A 102 -15.26 -3.14 -14.36
N TYR A 103 -14.01 -3.04 -14.84
CA TYR A 103 -12.94 -2.44 -14.04
C TYR A 103 -12.96 -0.90 -14.17
N ALA A 104 -13.24 -0.23 -13.08
CA ALA A 104 -13.27 1.23 -12.97
C ALA A 104 -12.16 1.72 -12.01
N ARG A 105 -11.14 2.36 -12.54
CA ARG A 105 -10.03 2.90 -11.74
C ARG A 105 -10.46 4.16 -10.97
N PRO A 106 -10.13 4.31 -9.68
CA PRO A 106 -10.33 5.56 -8.95
C PRO A 106 -9.67 6.75 -9.68
N VAL A 107 -10.23 7.95 -9.51
CA VAL A 107 -9.74 9.16 -10.19
C VAL A 107 -8.33 9.54 -9.73
N LEU A 108 -8.03 9.37 -8.44
CA LEU A 108 -6.69 9.56 -7.90
C LEU A 108 -5.79 8.41 -8.34
N LEU A 109 -4.81 8.69 -9.19
CA LEU A 109 -3.97 7.68 -9.86
C LEU A 109 -3.38 6.62 -8.91
N PRO A 110 -2.70 6.94 -7.80
CA PRO A 110 -2.09 5.93 -6.92
C PRO A 110 -3.11 5.11 -6.11
N ALA A 111 -4.41 5.45 -6.15
CA ALA A 111 -5.41 4.80 -5.31
C ALA A 111 -5.76 3.36 -5.73
N TRP A 112 -5.32 2.91 -6.91
CA TRP A 112 -5.49 1.51 -7.31
C TRP A 112 -4.86 0.54 -6.29
N THR A 113 -3.74 0.91 -5.68
CA THR A 113 -3.08 0.11 -4.63
C THR A 113 -3.93 0.02 -3.37
N LEU A 114 -4.65 1.11 -3.03
CA LEU A 114 -5.58 1.11 -1.91
C LEU A 114 -6.78 0.19 -2.13
N CYS A 115 -7.19 -0.04 -3.39
CA CYS A 115 -8.22 -1.03 -3.71
C CYS A 115 -7.78 -2.43 -3.25
N TYR A 116 -6.54 -2.84 -3.55
CA TYR A 116 -5.98 -4.12 -3.08
C TYR A 116 -5.76 -4.16 -1.58
N GLU A 117 -5.33 -3.06 -0.99
CA GLU A 117 -5.20 -2.95 0.47
C GLU A 117 -6.57 -3.13 1.15
N MET A 118 -7.63 -2.54 0.61
CA MET A 118 -9.00 -2.71 1.11
C MET A 118 -9.53 -4.13 0.93
N LEU A 119 -9.23 -4.78 -0.20
CA LEU A 119 -9.55 -6.19 -0.44
C LEU A 119 -8.88 -7.08 0.62
N PHE A 120 -7.59 -6.87 0.88
CA PHE A 120 -6.85 -7.59 1.91
C PHE A 120 -7.45 -7.35 3.31
N TYR A 121 -7.80 -6.11 3.67
CA TYR A 121 -8.44 -5.81 4.94
C TYR A 121 -9.82 -6.45 5.08
N ALA A 122 -10.61 -6.51 4.02
CA ALA A 122 -11.88 -7.23 3.99
C ALA A 122 -11.66 -8.73 4.23
N ALA A 123 -10.70 -9.34 3.55
CA ALA A 123 -10.34 -10.75 3.71
C ALA A 123 -9.91 -11.05 5.16
N VAL A 124 -9.06 -10.20 5.76
CA VAL A 124 -8.66 -10.34 7.17
C VAL A 124 -9.85 -10.18 8.12
N THR A 125 -10.74 -9.22 7.86
CA THR A 125 -11.95 -9.03 8.68
C THR A 125 -12.85 -10.26 8.65
N VAL A 126 -13.09 -10.84 7.46
CA VAL A 126 -13.85 -12.08 7.31
C VAL A 126 -13.15 -13.26 7.99
N GLY A 127 -11.82 -13.35 7.86
CA GLY A 127 -11.01 -14.38 8.52
C GLY A 127 -11.12 -14.32 10.05
N LEU A 128 -11.05 -13.12 10.62
CA LEU A 128 -11.23 -12.89 12.06
C LEU A 128 -12.66 -13.23 12.52
N ALA A 129 -13.67 -12.92 11.71
CA ALA A 129 -15.07 -13.17 12.05
C ALA A 129 -15.45 -14.65 11.98
N THR A 130 -14.86 -15.39 11.05
CA THR A 130 -15.28 -16.77 10.73
C THR A 130 -14.29 -17.85 11.17
N GLY A 131 -13.01 -17.48 11.37
CA GLY A 131 -11.89 -18.41 11.58
C GLY A 131 -11.52 -19.24 10.32
N ARG A 132 -12.20 -19.01 9.19
CA ARG A 132 -12.10 -19.85 7.97
C ARG A 132 -11.00 -19.40 6.99
N TRP A 133 -9.78 -19.19 7.48
CA TRP A 133 -8.66 -18.69 6.69
C TRP A 133 -8.36 -19.51 5.43
N ARG A 134 -8.44 -20.86 5.55
CA ARG A 134 -8.21 -21.77 4.41
C ARG A 134 -9.21 -21.56 3.28
N LEU A 135 -10.49 -21.30 3.61
CA LEU A 135 -11.53 -21.02 2.60
C LEU A 135 -11.29 -19.69 1.91
N ILE A 136 -10.81 -18.67 2.62
CA ILE A 136 -10.47 -17.37 2.05
C ILE A 136 -9.31 -17.54 1.06
N LEU A 137 -8.25 -18.25 1.45
CA LEU A 137 -7.12 -18.52 0.56
C LEU A 137 -7.53 -19.36 -0.65
N ALA A 138 -8.38 -20.39 -0.45
CA ALA A 138 -8.93 -21.18 -1.53
C ALA A 138 -9.78 -20.34 -2.49
N ALA A 139 -10.59 -19.38 -1.96
CA ALA A 139 -11.38 -18.47 -2.80
C ALA A 139 -10.48 -17.60 -3.69
N PHE A 140 -9.41 -17.02 -3.15
CA PHE A 140 -8.44 -16.26 -3.95
C PHE A 140 -7.80 -17.12 -5.04
N ALA A 141 -7.34 -18.34 -4.69
CA ALA A 141 -6.75 -19.25 -5.65
C ALA A 141 -7.75 -19.67 -6.73
N THR A 142 -9.00 -19.94 -6.35
CA THR A 142 -10.08 -20.28 -7.29
C THR A 142 -10.36 -19.11 -8.23
N CYS A 143 -10.45 -17.87 -7.73
CA CYS A 143 -10.64 -16.69 -8.58
C CYS A 143 -9.47 -16.50 -9.55
N PHE A 144 -8.22 -16.70 -9.10
CA PHE A 144 -7.04 -16.63 -9.96
C PHE A 144 -7.10 -17.66 -11.10
N VAL A 145 -7.44 -18.91 -10.79
CA VAL A 145 -7.54 -19.95 -11.83
C VAL A 145 -8.74 -19.70 -12.75
N ALA A 146 -9.89 -19.33 -12.18
CA ALA A 146 -11.11 -19.09 -12.95
C ALA A 146 -11.00 -17.91 -13.93
N GLU A 147 -10.16 -16.92 -13.64
CA GLU A 147 -9.88 -15.78 -14.53
C GLU A 147 -9.47 -16.26 -15.93
N PHE A 148 -8.62 -17.30 -16.03
CA PHE A 148 -8.13 -17.81 -17.31
C PHE A 148 -9.23 -18.42 -18.20
N PHE A 149 -10.34 -18.84 -17.60
CA PHE A 149 -11.44 -19.49 -18.32
C PHE A 149 -12.60 -18.54 -18.60
N VAL A 150 -12.80 -17.54 -17.72
CA VAL A 150 -14.00 -16.68 -17.75
C VAL A 150 -13.68 -15.26 -18.24
N GLY A 151 -12.45 -14.78 -18.03
CA GLY A 151 -12.02 -13.43 -18.45
C GLY A 151 -12.84 -12.30 -17.79
N SER A 152 -13.20 -12.46 -16.51
CA SER A 152 -14.03 -11.50 -15.78
C SER A 152 -13.19 -10.51 -14.97
N ALA A 153 -13.46 -9.21 -15.10
CA ALA A 153 -12.80 -8.17 -14.30
C ALA A 153 -12.89 -8.41 -12.78
N LEU A 154 -14.02 -8.99 -12.32
CA LEU A 154 -14.18 -9.36 -10.91
C LEU A 154 -13.20 -10.47 -10.50
N LEU A 155 -13.05 -11.50 -11.33
CA LEU A 155 -12.14 -12.60 -11.04
C LEU A 155 -10.69 -12.14 -11.10
N SER A 156 -10.33 -11.31 -12.09
CA SER A 156 -9.00 -10.69 -12.21
C SER A 156 -8.65 -9.86 -10.98
N TYR A 157 -9.61 -9.11 -10.45
CA TYR A 157 -9.40 -8.30 -9.23
C TYR A 157 -9.31 -9.17 -7.97
N LEU A 158 -10.27 -10.08 -7.75
CA LEU A 158 -10.30 -10.92 -6.55
C LEU A 158 -9.16 -11.94 -6.52
N GLY A 159 -8.78 -12.49 -7.68
CA GLY A 159 -7.70 -13.49 -7.83
C GLY A 159 -6.33 -12.88 -8.08
N ASN A 160 -6.17 -11.56 -8.05
CA ASN A 160 -4.92 -10.91 -8.43
C ASN A 160 -3.75 -11.37 -7.53
N PRO A 161 -2.63 -11.85 -8.11
CA PRO A 161 -1.45 -12.34 -7.38
C PRO A 161 -0.80 -11.32 -6.44
N LEU A 162 -1.04 -10.02 -6.58
CA LEU A 162 -0.54 -8.99 -5.65
C LEU A 162 -0.95 -9.28 -4.19
N ILE A 163 -2.03 -10.05 -3.97
CA ILE A 163 -2.42 -10.50 -2.63
C ILE A 163 -1.32 -11.35 -1.95
N LEU A 164 -0.48 -12.04 -2.72
CA LEU A 164 0.63 -12.84 -2.20
C LEU A 164 1.65 -11.98 -1.46
N GLU A 165 1.84 -10.72 -1.85
CA GLU A 165 2.77 -9.81 -1.18
C GLU A 165 2.31 -9.48 0.25
N PHE A 166 1.02 -9.28 0.44
CA PHE A 166 0.46 -9.16 1.80
C PHE A 166 0.64 -10.45 2.59
N LEU A 167 0.46 -11.61 1.97
CA LEU A 167 0.65 -12.91 2.64
C LEU A 167 2.11 -13.16 3.00
N MET A 168 3.06 -12.75 2.15
CA MET A 168 4.50 -12.78 2.49
C MET A 168 4.78 -11.93 3.72
N GLY A 169 4.21 -10.72 3.80
CA GLY A 169 4.29 -9.87 4.97
C GLY A 169 3.74 -10.51 6.24
N VAL A 170 2.58 -11.18 6.15
CA VAL A 170 2.01 -11.95 7.28
C VAL A 170 2.94 -13.08 7.70
N ALA A 171 3.54 -13.79 6.75
CA ALA A 171 4.49 -14.88 7.02
C ALA A 171 5.75 -14.36 7.73
N ILE A 172 6.34 -13.27 7.23
CA ILE A 172 7.53 -12.62 7.83
C ILE A 172 7.29 -12.31 9.32
N GLY A 173 6.11 -11.86 9.69
CA GLY A 173 5.77 -11.56 11.08
C GLY A 173 5.79 -12.77 12.04
N ARG A 174 5.93 -13.98 11.51
CA ARG A 174 5.90 -15.26 12.25
C ARG A 174 7.14 -16.13 12.05
N LEU A 175 7.99 -15.80 11.06
CA LEU A 175 9.18 -16.58 10.73
C LEU A 175 10.36 -16.16 11.60
N ALA A 176 11.09 -17.16 12.09
CA ALA A 176 12.46 -17.01 12.60
C ALA A 176 13.42 -17.48 11.51
N VAL A 177 14.24 -16.56 11.01
CA VAL A 177 15.18 -16.83 9.90
C VAL A 177 16.61 -16.50 10.38
N ASN A 178 17.56 -17.35 10.01
CA ASN A 178 18.96 -17.16 10.33
C ASN A 178 19.55 -15.92 9.62
N ASP A 179 20.43 -15.20 10.28
CA ASP A 179 20.98 -13.93 9.81
C ASP A 179 21.72 -14.03 8.48
N TRP A 180 22.51 -15.10 8.28
CA TRP A 180 23.21 -15.34 7.01
C TRP A 180 22.24 -15.55 5.85
N LEU A 181 21.12 -16.26 6.09
CA LEU A 181 20.09 -16.47 5.08
C LEU A 181 19.36 -15.15 4.75
N VAL A 182 19.10 -14.30 5.76
CA VAL A 182 18.53 -12.97 5.53
C VAL A 182 19.46 -12.12 4.66
N ALA A 183 20.77 -12.13 4.93
CA ALA A 183 21.73 -11.41 4.11
C ALA A 183 21.81 -11.97 2.68
N ALA A 184 21.82 -13.29 2.50
CA ALA A 184 21.83 -13.92 1.19
C ALA A 184 20.57 -13.59 0.37
N LEU A 185 19.40 -13.63 1.00
CA LEU A 185 18.12 -13.25 0.37
C LEU A 185 18.12 -11.77 -0.01
N PHE A 186 18.68 -10.89 0.79
CA PHE A 186 18.79 -9.47 0.46
C PHE A 186 19.70 -9.23 -0.76
N VAL A 187 20.86 -9.90 -0.84
CA VAL A 187 21.73 -9.82 -2.02
C VAL A 187 21.00 -10.34 -3.26
N LEU A 188 20.31 -11.49 -3.16
CA LEU A 188 19.51 -12.02 -4.26
C LEU A 188 18.43 -11.03 -4.67
N ALA A 189 17.74 -10.39 -3.72
CA ALA A 189 16.73 -9.37 -3.99
C ALA A 189 17.30 -8.21 -4.79
N CYS A 190 18.47 -7.70 -4.43
CA CYS A 190 19.16 -6.64 -5.18
C CYS A 190 19.46 -7.06 -6.62
N VAL A 191 19.95 -8.30 -6.81
CA VAL A 191 20.21 -8.85 -8.15
C VAL A 191 18.92 -8.98 -8.96
N MET A 192 17.85 -9.53 -8.37
CA MET A 192 16.56 -9.66 -9.04
C MET A 192 16.00 -8.29 -9.46
N LEU A 193 16.05 -7.29 -8.58
CA LEU A 193 15.61 -5.93 -8.93
C LEU A 193 16.44 -5.33 -10.07
N ALA A 194 17.75 -5.52 -10.05
CA ALA A 194 18.65 -5.01 -11.09
C ALA A 194 18.40 -5.66 -12.46
N LEU A 195 18.00 -6.94 -12.47
CA LEU A 195 17.71 -7.72 -13.69
C LEU A 195 16.23 -7.66 -14.10
N SER A 196 15.37 -7.02 -13.31
CA SER A 196 13.94 -7.03 -13.56
C SER A 196 13.56 -6.28 -14.83
N PRO A 197 12.56 -6.78 -15.60
CA PRO A 197 12.00 -6.06 -16.74
C PRO A 197 11.05 -4.94 -16.28
N ALA A 198 11.58 -3.93 -15.62
CA ALA A 198 10.84 -2.93 -14.85
C ALA A 198 9.76 -2.20 -15.67
N TYR A 199 9.99 -1.92 -16.95
CA TYR A 199 9.01 -1.25 -17.81
C TYR A 199 7.72 -2.07 -18.02
N GLN A 200 7.77 -3.40 -17.98
CA GLN A 200 6.59 -4.25 -18.12
C GLN A 200 5.64 -4.15 -16.92
N PHE A 201 6.15 -3.77 -15.74
CA PHE A 201 5.38 -3.72 -14.49
C PHE A 201 4.88 -2.32 -14.14
N TYR A 202 5.28 -1.32 -14.93
CA TYR A 202 4.82 0.06 -14.78
C TYR A 202 3.44 0.28 -15.43
N ASP A 203 3.03 -0.61 -16.32
CA ASP A 203 1.75 -0.52 -17.03
C ASP A 203 0.56 -0.88 -16.11
N MET A 204 -0.58 -0.29 -16.43
CA MET A 204 -1.88 -0.56 -15.81
C MET A 204 -2.36 -2.02 -15.95
N ALA A 205 -1.80 -2.77 -16.89
CA ALA A 205 -2.11 -4.18 -17.10
C ALA A 205 -1.89 -5.05 -15.85
N VAL A 206 -1.01 -4.64 -14.92
CA VAL A 206 -0.80 -5.32 -13.63
C VAL A 206 -2.07 -5.38 -12.78
N GLU A 207 -2.95 -4.38 -12.90
CA GLU A 207 -4.18 -4.29 -12.12
C GLU A 207 -5.27 -5.28 -12.58
N ILE A 208 -5.20 -5.73 -13.83
CA ILE A 208 -6.26 -6.53 -14.47
C ILE A 208 -5.75 -7.81 -15.13
N SER A 209 -4.45 -8.09 -15.09
CA SER A 209 -3.86 -9.32 -15.67
C SER A 209 -3.15 -10.15 -14.60
N GLY A 210 -3.71 -11.31 -14.29
CA GLY A 210 -3.14 -12.22 -13.30
C GLY A 210 -1.73 -12.68 -13.66
N MET A 211 -1.40 -12.87 -14.94
CA MET A 211 -0.06 -13.30 -15.37
C MET A 211 0.98 -12.19 -15.22
N ILE A 212 0.64 -10.95 -15.58
CA ILE A 212 1.56 -9.82 -15.42
C ILE A 212 1.76 -9.56 -13.92
N ALA A 213 0.70 -9.61 -13.12
CA ALA A 213 0.79 -9.46 -11.68
C ALA A 213 1.62 -10.59 -11.03
N LEU A 214 1.49 -11.85 -11.47
CA LEU A 214 2.31 -12.96 -10.99
C LEU A 214 3.79 -12.76 -11.33
N SER A 215 4.09 -12.30 -12.54
CA SER A 215 5.46 -11.95 -12.96
C SER A 215 6.02 -10.81 -12.12
N ARG A 216 5.22 -9.78 -11.80
CA ARG A 216 5.60 -8.70 -10.91
C ARG A 216 5.88 -9.19 -9.49
N VAL A 217 5.04 -10.05 -8.91
CA VAL A 217 5.27 -10.67 -7.60
C VAL A 217 6.59 -11.44 -7.59
N TRP A 218 6.93 -12.16 -8.68
CA TRP A 218 8.22 -12.82 -8.80
C TRP A 218 9.39 -11.83 -8.78
N TRP A 219 9.35 -10.81 -9.65
CA TRP A 219 10.48 -9.91 -9.85
C TRP A 219 10.59 -8.78 -8.82
N TRP A 220 9.48 -8.37 -8.19
CA TRP A 220 9.43 -7.26 -7.24
C TRP A 220 8.90 -7.67 -5.87
N GLY A 221 7.87 -8.49 -5.80
CA GLY A 221 7.24 -8.95 -4.55
C GLY A 221 8.17 -9.80 -3.69
N LEU A 222 8.84 -10.82 -4.28
CA LEU A 222 9.84 -11.61 -3.55
C LEU A 222 11.02 -10.76 -3.07
N PRO A 223 11.64 -9.92 -3.90
CA PRO A 223 12.64 -8.95 -3.43
C PRO A 223 12.12 -8.03 -2.33
N ALA A 224 10.90 -7.49 -2.44
CA ALA A 224 10.29 -6.66 -1.40
C ALA A 224 10.19 -7.41 -0.07
N ALA A 225 9.78 -8.69 -0.09
CA ALA A 225 9.73 -9.53 1.10
C ALA A 225 11.12 -9.72 1.74
N ALA A 226 12.16 -9.98 0.94
CA ALA A 226 13.53 -10.11 1.41
C ALA A 226 14.08 -8.80 2.00
N ILE A 227 13.77 -7.66 1.36
CA ILE A 227 14.16 -6.32 1.84
C ILE A 227 13.46 -5.99 3.17
N VAL A 228 12.16 -6.29 3.31
CA VAL A 228 11.43 -6.09 4.58
C VAL A 228 12.01 -6.97 5.69
N LEU A 229 12.32 -8.23 5.39
CA LEU A 229 12.95 -9.15 6.34
C LEU A 229 14.32 -8.63 6.79
N PHE A 230 15.14 -8.14 5.87
CA PHE A 230 16.43 -7.55 6.15
C PHE A 230 16.31 -6.26 6.99
N ALA A 231 15.36 -5.39 6.66
CA ALA A 231 15.09 -4.18 7.45
C ALA A 231 14.71 -4.51 8.90
N LEU A 232 13.89 -5.55 9.13
CA LEU A 232 13.54 -6.02 10.47
C LEU A 232 14.74 -6.58 11.23
N ARG A 233 15.71 -7.18 10.53
CA ARG A 233 16.96 -7.63 11.13
C ARG A 233 17.82 -6.45 11.58
N LEU A 234 17.94 -5.44 10.72
CA LEU A 234 18.68 -4.20 11.04
C LEU A 234 18.12 -3.45 12.25
N GLU A 235 16.82 -3.59 12.57
CA GLU A 235 16.20 -2.94 13.75
C GLU A 235 16.93 -3.29 15.05
N ARG A 236 17.59 -4.45 15.11
CA ARG A 236 18.29 -4.93 16.31
C ARG A 236 19.71 -4.39 16.44
N GLU A 237 20.30 -3.91 15.36
CA GLU A 237 21.73 -3.60 15.28
C GLU A 237 22.04 -2.15 14.92
N ALA A 238 21.07 -1.43 14.33
CA ALA A 238 21.32 -0.10 13.80
C ALA A 238 20.44 0.96 14.46
N ASP A 239 21.03 2.13 14.68
CA ASP A 239 20.29 3.34 14.96
C ASP A 239 19.91 4.05 13.66
N PHE A 240 18.65 4.44 13.55
CA PHE A 240 18.12 5.08 12.36
C PHE A 240 18.02 6.59 12.54
N PRO A 241 18.54 7.39 11.57
CA PRO A 241 18.44 8.85 11.60
C PRO A 241 16.98 9.33 11.70
N ARG A 242 16.73 10.24 12.62
CA ARG A 242 15.38 10.80 12.86
C ARG A 242 14.69 11.32 11.58
N PRO A 243 15.39 12.03 10.65
CA PRO A 243 14.77 12.49 9.40
C PRO A 243 14.25 11.36 8.52
N LEU A 244 14.96 10.24 8.44
CA LEU A 244 14.54 9.08 7.64
C LEU A 244 13.32 8.38 8.28
N VAL A 245 13.30 8.26 9.61
CA VAL A 245 12.14 7.73 10.34
C VAL A 245 10.93 8.64 10.15
N TYR A 246 11.12 9.97 10.17
CA TYR A 246 10.07 10.96 9.93
C TYR A 246 9.53 10.89 8.49
N LEU A 247 10.39 10.67 7.48
CA LEU A 247 9.95 10.46 6.11
C LEU A 247 8.98 9.25 6.01
N GLY A 248 9.21 8.22 6.82
CA GLY A 248 8.29 7.09 6.94
C GLY A 248 6.94 7.46 7.55
N ASP A 249 6.90 8.40 8.51
CA ASP A 249 5.64 8.92 9.06
C ASP A 249 4.84 9.68 8.00
N VAL A 250 5.54 10.46 7.17
CA VAL A 250 4.99 11.25 6.07
C VAL A 250 4.58 10.38 4.87
N SER A 251 5.07 9.14 4.78
CA SER A 251 5.00 8.29 3.58
C SER A 251 3.59 8.14 2.98
N TYR A 252 2.54 8.03 3.81
CA TYR A 252 1.17 7.91 3.33
C TYR A 252 0.65 9.20 2.69
N SER A 253 0.85 10.34 3.35
CA SER A 253 0.50 11.66 2.81
C SER A 253 1.29 11.95 1.53
N LEU A 254 2.59 11.65 1.50
CA LEU A 254 3.46 11.80 0.33
C LEU A 254 2.96 10.94 -0.84
N TYR A 255 2.65 9.66 -0.57
CA TYR A 255 2.14 8.74 -1.58
C TYR A 255 0.83 9.21 -2.22
N LEU A 256 -0.05 9.87 -1.48
CA LEU A 256 -1.32 10.35 -2.03
C LEU A 256 -1.23 11.70 -2.73
N VAL A 257 -0.36 12.62 -2.24
CA VAL A 257 -0.34 14.00 -2.74
C VAL A 257 0.57 14.19 -3.96
N HIS A 258 1.56 13.31 -4.19
CA HIS A 258 2.59 13.56 -5.19
C HIS A 258 2.04 13.81 -6.60
N THR A 259 1.00 13.09 -7.02
CA THR A 259 0.39 13.29 -8.35
C THR A 259 -0.33 14.64 -8.46
N LEU A 260 -0.93 15.15 -7.36
CA LEU A 260 -1.53 16.50 -7.33
C LEU A 260 -0.49 17.59 -7.57
N VAL A 261 0.76 17.36 -7.14
CA VAL A 261 1.87 18.29 -7.38
C VAL A 261 2.47 18.11 -8.77
N MET A 262 2.65 16.87 -9.21
CA MET A 262 3.41 16.57 -10.44
C MET A 262 2.65 16.87 -11.71
N VAL A 263 1.34 16.61 -11.76
CA VAL A 263 0.55 16.80 -12.99
C VAL A 263 0.53 18.28 -13.43
N PRO A 264 0.31 19.28 -12.54
CA PRO A 264 0.41 20.68 -12.94
C PRO A 264 1.83 21.14 -13.31
N LEU A 265 2.85 20.39 -12.90
CA LEU A 265 4.27 20.72 -13.05
C LEU A 265 4.98 19.81 -14.09
N GLU A 266 4.25 19.27 -15.07
CA GLU A 266 4.77 18.29 -16.02
C GLU A 266 6.07 18.75 -16.71
N THR A 267 6.15 20.03 -17.09
CA THR A 267 7.31 20.62 -17.79
C THR A 267 8.49 20.99 -16.87
N TRP A 268 8.33 20.85 -15.55
CA TRP A 268 9.36 21.25 -14.59
C TRP A 268 10.43 20.15 -14.43
N SER A 269 11.59 20.55 -13.91
CA SER A 269 12.68 19.60 -13.68
C SER A 269 12.27 18.50 -12.70
N PRO A 270 12.70 17.25 -12.89
CA PRO A 270 12.39 16.13 -12.00
C PRO A 270 12.76 16.41 -10.54
N LEU A 271 13.92 17.02 -10.31
CA LEU A 271 14.36 17.35 -8.95
C LEU A 271 13.38 18.29 -8.23
N LEU A 272 12.87 19.29 -8.95
CA LEU A 272 11.92 20.26 -8.37
C LEU A 272 10.56 19.60 -8.12
N LYS A 273 10.08 18.76 -9.02
CA LYS A 273 8.86 17.95 -8.82
C LYS A 273 8.95 17.08 -7.57
N VAL A 274 10.08 16.37 -7.39
CA VAL A 274 10.31 15.54 -6.20
C VAL A 274 10.36 16.38 -4.94
N ALA A 275 11.11 17.49 -4.95
CA ALA A 275 11.23 18.38 -3.79
C ALA A 275 9.87 18.95 -3.36
N LEU A 276 9.07 19.45 -4.31
CA LEU A 276 7.74 19.99 -4.04
C LEU A 276 6.75 18.92 -3.58
N ALA A 277 6.82 17.69 -4.14
CA ALA A 277 6.00 16.58 -3.68
C ALA A 277 6.33 16.20 -2.22
N VAL A 278 7.61 16.16 -1.85
CA VAL A 278 8.04 15.89 -0.46
C VAL A 278 7.55 16.99 0.48
N LEU A 279 7.69 18.27 0.11
CA LEU A 279 7.20 19.39 0.91
C LEU A 279 5.67 19.35 1.07
N ALA A 280 4.94 19.06 0.00
CA ALA A 280 3.48 18.89 0.05
C ALA A 280 3.08 17.70 0.95
N GLY A 281 3.81 16.57 0.85
CA GLY A 281 3.60 15.41 1.72
C GLY A 281 3.79 15.75 3.19
N ILE A 282 4.84 16.50 3.54
CA ILE A 282 5.09 16.99 4.90
C ILE A 282 3.95 17.91 5.34
N ALA A 283 3.54 18.86 4.50
CA ALA A 283 2.45 19.78 4.82
C ALA A 283 1.13 19.04 5.10
N VAL A 284 0.75 18.10 4.25
CA VAL A 284 -0.47 17.26 4.43
C VAL A 284 -0.37 16.44 5.71
N HIS A 285 0.79 15.85 5.99
CA HIS A 285 1.02 15.07 7.22
C HIS A 285 0.85 15.94 8.48
N GLU A 286 1.51 17.10 8.57
CA GLU A 286 1.48 17.96 9.75
C GLU A 286 0.10 18.62 9.97
N ILE A 287 -0.53 19.07 8.88
CA ILE A 287 -1.78 19.83 8.97
C ILE A 287 -2.97 18.89 9.20
N PHE A 288 -3.03 17.75 8.50
CA PHE A 288 -4.22 16.89 8.49
C PHE A 288 -3.97 15.55 9.18
N GLU A 289 -3.02 14.73 8.70
CA GLU A 289 -2.86 13.34 9.15
C GLU A 289 -2.52 13.27 10.65
N LYS A 290 -1.56 14.05 11.10
CA LYS A 290 -1.10 14.09 12.51
C LYS A 290 -2.20 14.58 13.45
N ARG A 291 -3.02 15.55 13.03
CA ARG A 291 -4.18 16.02 13.83
C ARG A 291 -5.25 14.94 13.94
N LEU A 292 -5.56 14.24 12.85
CA LEU A 292 -6.50 13.12 12.85
C LEU A 292 -6.03 11.98 13.76
N LEU A 293 -4.75 11.66 13.74
CA LEU A 293 -4.18 10.62 14.60
C LEU A 293 -4.25 11.02 16.08
N LYS A 294 -3.93 12.27 16.44
CA LYS A 294 -4.05 12.79 17.80
C LYS A 294 -5.50 12.79 18.29
N PHE A 295 -6.44 13.24 17.47
CA PHE A 295 -7.87 13.24 17.83
C PHE A 295 -8.38 11.82 18.15
N ARG A 296 -7.95 10.82 17.39
CA ARG A 296 -8.28 9.41 17.62
C ARG A 296 -7.69 8.87 18.90
N ALA A 297 -6.43 9.16 19.18
CA ALA A 297 -5.77 8.73 20.42
C ALA A 297 -6.49 9.29 21.65
N ASN A 298 -6.83 10.59 21.65
CA ASN A 298 -7.54 11.24 22.74
C ASN A 298 -8.97 10.68 22.94
N ARG A 299 -9.69 10.37 21.85
CA ARG A 299 -11.02 9.77 21.93
C ARG A 299 -10.98 8.37 22.54
N LYS A 300 -9.97 7.58 22.17
CA LYS A 300 -9.78 6.21 22.72
C LYS A 300 -9.49 6.25 24.22
N LEU A 301 -8.65 7.19 24.67
CA LEU A 301 -8.36 7.41 26.10
C LEU A 301 -9.62 7.78 26.87
N ARG A 302 -10.44 8.69 26.36
CA ARG A 302 -11.72 9.09 27.00
C ARG A 302 -12.69 7.92 27.13
N THR A 303 -12.80 7.05 26.11
CA THR A 303 -13.71 5.88 26.17
C THR A 303 -13.25 4.88 27.24
N VAL A 304 -11.94 4.65 27.37
CA VAL A 304 -11.39 3.75 28.40
C VAL A 304 -11.63 4.33 29.79
N LEU A 305 -11.44 5.64 29.99
CA LEU A 305 -11.67 6.30 31.29
C LEU A 305 -13.16 6.28 31.71
N VAL A 306 -14.08 6.43 30.76
CA VAL A 306 -15.54 6.37 31.02
C VAL A 306 -16.01 4.94 31.34
N GLN A 307 -15.33 3.92 30.84
CA GLN A 307 -15.65 2.52 31.13
C GLN A 307 -15.01 2.00 32.45
N ALA A 308 -14.05 2.72 33.00
CA ALA A 308 -13.32 2.36 34.20
C ALA A 308 -13.80 3.11 35.47
N GLY A 309 -14.69 4.10 35.34
CA GLY A 309 -15.37 4.82 36.43
C GLY A 309 -16.85 4.52 36.41
#